data_73700f1bc35f5d49b4eb93f87764e48b
#
_entry.id   73700f1bc35f5d49b4eb93f87764e48b
#
_cell.length_a   1.000
_cell.length_b   1.000
_cell.length_c   1.000
_cell.angle_alpha   90.00
_cell.angle_beta   90.00
_cell.angle_gamma   90.00
#
_symmetry.space_group_name_H-M   'P 1'
#
loop_
_entity.id
_entity.type
_entity.pdbx_description
1 polymer ?
#
loop_
_entity_poly.entity_id
_entity_poly.type
_entity_poly.pdbx_seq_one_letter_code
_entity_poly.pdbx_strand_id
1 'polypeptide(L)'
;MIAKLQCVVLDCSDPVELSRFYRSLLGGVVDRPDPRWSLDEDWTTLHVEGGLVLAFQRVEDHRPPRWPDPARPQQFHLDLGVADLERAQEDVLRHGATVLDEGDGKRSWRVFADPAGHPFCLVRD
;
A
#
# COMPACT_ATOMS: atom_id res chain seq x y z
N MET A 1 -26.78 9.39 -2.39
CA MET A 1 -25.42 9.35 -1.84
C MET A 1 -25.01 10.75 -1.41
N ILE A 2 -24.31 10.87 -0.28
CA ILE A 2 -23.90 12.17 0.28
C ILE A 2 -22.48 12.53 -0.15
N ALA A 3 -21.61 11.53 -0.34
CA ALA A 3 -20.21 11.76 -0.63
C ALA A 3 -19.69 10.74 -1.65
N LYS A 4 -18.55 11.06 -2.23
CA LYS A 4 -17.86 10.20 -3.19
C LYS A 4 -16.45 9.98 -2.68
N LEU A 5 -16.01 8.71 -2.65
CA LEU A 5 -14.63 8.40 -2.28
C LEU A 5 -13.68 9.00 -3.33
N GLN A 6 -12.73 9.81 -2.88
CA GLN A 6 -11.75 10.42 -3.79
C GLN A 6 -10.46 9.63 -3.85
N CYS A 7 -9.93 9.26 -2.70
CA CYS A 7 -8.70 8.48 -2.62
C CYS A 7 -8.58 7.80 -1.26
N VAL A 8 -7.63 6.89 -1.15
CA VAL A 8 -7.16 6.32 0.11
C VAL A 8 -5.78 6.89 0.38
N VAL A 9 -5.57 7.47 1.56
CA VAL A 9 -4.30 8.11 1.92
C VAL A 9 -3.52 7.20 2.87
N LEU A 10 -2.26 6.97 2.55
CA LEU A 10 -1.31 6.24 3.39
C LEU A 10 -0.27 7.22 3.91
N ASP A 11 -0.15 7.30 5.24
CA ASP A 11 0.87 8.12 5.88
C ASP A 11 2.23 7.44 5.79
N CYS A 12 3.28 8.23 5.63
CA CYS A 12 4.63 7.69 5.48
C CYS A 12 5.69 8.76 5.78
N SER A 13 6.93 8.34 5.85
CA SER A 13 8.06 9.28 5.95
C SER A 13 8.55 9.73 4.57
N ASP A 14 8.37 8.90 3.54
CA ASP A 14 8.84 9.19 2.17
C ASP A 14 7.76 8.83 1.15
N PRO A 15 6.92 9.81 0.75
CA PRO A 15 5.83 9.57 -0.20
C PRO A 15 6.31 9.09 -1.57
N VAL A 16 7.45 9.57 -2.04
CA VAL A 16 7.98 9.17 -3.35
C VAL A 16 8.37 7.69 -3.35
N GLU A 17 9.07 7.25 -2.32
CA GLU A 17 9.44 5.84 -2.16
C GLU A 17 8.21 4.95 -2.10
N LEU A 18 7.22 5.31 -1.27
CA LEU A 18 6.02 4.49 -1.09
C LEU A 18 5.18 4.46 -2.36
N SER A 19 5.07 5.57 -3.07
CA SER A 19 4.35 5.61 -4.36
C SER A 19 5.01 4.70 -5.40
N ARG A 20 6.33 4.65 -5.44
CA ARG A 20 7.08 3.75 -6.34
C ARG A 20 6.84 2.29 -6.01
N PHE A 21 6.82 1.97 -4.72
CA PHE A 21 6.51 0.61 -4.27
C PHE A 21 5.15 0.16 -4.81
N TYR A 22 4.09 0.92 -4.54
CA TYR A 22 2.75 0.55 -4.98
C TYR A 22 2.59 0.59 -6.50
N ARG A 23 3.27 1.49 -7.18
CA ARG A 23 3.31 1.48 -8.64
C ARG A 23 3.91 0.19 -9.19
N SER A 24 4.95 -0.32 -8.54
CA SER A 24 5.57 -1.59 -8.94
C SER A 24 4.59 -2.76 -8.81
N LEU A 25 3.69 -2.71 -7.83
CA LEU A 25 2.70 -3.76 -7.59
C LEU A 25 1.45 -3.60 -8.46
N LEU A 26 0.97 -2.38 -8.60
CA LEU A 26 -0.37 -2.10 -9.16
C LEU A 26 -0.34 -1.45 -10.54
N GLY A 27 0.82 -1.02 -11.00
CA GLY A 27 0.92 -0.20 -12.20
C GLY A 27 0.37 1.19 -11.97
N GLY A 28 -0.06 1.85 -13.03
CA GLY A 28 -0.65 3.18 -12.94
C GLY A 28 0.34 4.32 -13.12
N VAL A 29 -0.11 5.53 -12.86
CA VAL A 29 0.63 6.78 -13.10
C VAL A 29 0.80 7.54 -11.80
N VAL A 30 2.06 7.83 -11.45
CA VAL A 30 2.39 8.64 -10.28
C VAL A 30 2.21 10.12 -10.63
N ASP A 31 1.60 10.87 -9.72
CA ASP A 31 1.43 12.33 -9.82
C ASP A 31 0.82 12.80 -11.14
N ARG A 32 -0.21 12.09 -11.60
CA ARG A 32 -0.95 12.53 -12.78
C ARG A 32 -1.56 13.92 -12.51
N PRO A 33 -1.29 14.92 -13.37
CA PRO A 33 -1.83 16.26 -13.17
C PRO A 33 -3.36 16.25 -13.06
N ASP A 34 -3.86 16.82 -11.97
CA ASP A 34 -5.29 16.92 -11.71
C ASP A 34 -5.51 18.10 -10.78
N PRO A 35 -6.40 19.04 -11.13
CA PRO A 35 -6.63 20.24 -10.30
C PRO A 35 -7.16 19.94 -8.89
N ARG A 36 -7.61 18.72 -8.64
CA ARG A 36 -8.06 18.30 -7.30
C ARG A 36 -6.90 18.06 -6.33
N TRP A 37 -5.67 17.90 -6.84
CA TRP A 37 -4.51 17.52 -6.04
C TRP A 37 -3.49 18.63 -6.01
N SER A 38 -2.98 18.92 -4.81
CA SER A 38 -1.80 19.79 -4.64
C SER A 38 -0.58 18.86 -4.57
N LEU A 39 0.10 18.70 -5.69
CA LEU A 39 1.22 17.78 -5.80
C LEU A 39 2.52 18.47 -5.41
N ASP A 40 3.21 17.94 -4.40
CA ASP A 40 4.51 18.41 -3.94
C ASP A 40 5.29 17.24 -3.30
N GLU A 41 6.42 17.52 -2.68
CA GLU A 41 7.27 16.48 -2.07
C GLU A 41 6.65 15.83 -0.84
N ASP A 42 5.65 16.46 -0.21
CA ASP A 42 4.96 15.95 0.96
C ASP A 42 3.68 15.19 0.62
N TRP A 43 3.32 15.16 -0.66
CA TRP A 43 2.09 14.52 -1.13
C TRP A 43 2.30 14.01 -2.55
N THR A 44 2.14 12.70 -2.74
CA THR A 44 2.13 12.09 -4.08
C THR A 44 0.86 11.29 -4.27
N THR A 45 0.48 11.07 -5.52
CA THR A 45 -0.67 10.24 -5.87
C THR A 45 -0.28 9.14 -6.84
N LEU A 46 -0.97 8.02 -6.76
CA LEU A 46 -0.89 6.93 -7.73
C LEU A 46 -2.28 6.69 -8.29
N HIS A 47 -2.44 6.93 -9.57
CA HIS A 47 -3.70 6.72 -10.29
C HIS A 47 -3.68 5.34 -10.93
N VAL A 48 -4.40 4.42 -10.34
CA VAL A 48 -4.47 3.02 -10.77
C VAL A 48 -5.59 2.87 -11.80
N GLU A 49 -5.41 1.97 -12.75
CA GLU A 49 -6.45 1.65 -13.73
C GLU A 49 -7.74 1.26 -13.02
N GLY A 50 -8.88 1.71 -13.55
CA GLY A 50 -10.18 1.49 -12.93
C GLY A 50 -10.66 2.64 -12.03
N GLY A 51 -9.85 3.68 -11.86
CA GLY A 51 -10.25 4.90 -11.16
C GLY A 51 -9.85 4.98 -9.70
N LEU A 52 -9.20 3.96 -9.14
CA LEU A 52 -8.68 4.03 -7.79
C LEU A 52 -7.50 5.00 -7.72
N VAL A 53 -7.49 5.85 -6.71
CA VAL A 53 -6.35 6.72 -6.41
C VAL A 53 -5.85 6.41 -5.02
N LEU A 54 -4.56 6.09 -4.92
CA LEU A 54 -3.85 6.04 -3.65
C LEU A 54 -3.06 7.34 -3.51
N ALA A 55 -3.11 7.93 -2.34
CA ALA A 55 -2.30 9.10 -2.03
C ALA A 55 -1.33 8.75 -0.90
N PHE A 56 -0.18 9.41 -0.89
CA PHE A 56 0.88 9.15 0.08
C PHE A 56 1.26 10.49 0.69
N GLN A 57 1.05 10.61 2.00
CA GLN A 57 1.24 11.85 2.72
C GLN A 57 2.42 11.75 3.67
N ARG A 58 3.34 12.68 3.57
CA ARG A 58 4.43 12.76 4.52
C ARG A 58 3.91 13.22 5.88
N VAL A 59 4.27 12.46 6.90
CA VAL A 59 3.95 12.77 8.29
C VAL A 59 5.26 12.87 9.05
N GLU A 60 5.48 13.97 9.78
CA GLU A 60 6.62 14.06 10.67
C GLU A 60 6.48 13.01 11.76
N ASP A 61 7.61 12.39 12.10
CA ASP A 61 7.66 11.38 13.15
C ASP A 61 6.68 10.23 12.89
N HIS A 62 6.64 9.77 11.63
CA HIS A 62 5.80 8.64 11.24
C HIS A 62 6.11 7.41 12.10
N ARG A 63 5.07 6.88 12.74
CA ARG A 63 5.16 5.66 13.55
C ARG A 63 4.34 4.56 12.89
N PRO A 64 5.02 3.60 12.24
CA PRO A 64 4.30 2.54 11.54
C PRO A 64 3.50 1.66 12.49
N PRO A 65 2.37 1.11 12.02
CA PRO A 65 1.71 0.04 12.75
C PRO A 65 2.65 -1.18 12.83
N ARG A 66 2.43 -2.04 13.82
CA ARG A 66 3.18 -3.30 13.99
C ARG A 66 2.20 -4.42 14.21
N TRP A 67 1.62 -4.87 13.13
CA TRP A 67 0.69 -6.00 13.19
C TRP A 67 1.42 -7.28 13.61
N PRO A 68 0.89 -8.10 14.54
CA PRO A 68 -0.43 -7.94 15.20
C PRO A 68 -0.36 -7.33 16.61
N ASP A 69 0.61 -6.46 16.89
CA ASP A 69 0.78 -5.84 18.19
C ASP A 69 -0.40 -4.90 18.52
N PRO A 70 -1.19 -5.17 19.58
CA PRO A 70 -2.32 -4.31 19.93
C PRO A 70 -1.92 -2.91 20.38
N ALA A 71 -0.66 -2.68 20.75
CA ALA A 71 -0.17 -1.34 21.10
C ALA A 71 0.10 -0.47 19.88
N ARG A 72 0.25 -1.08 18.70
CA ARG A 72 0.47 -0.40 17.43
C ARG A 72 -0.38 -1.04 16.33
N PRO A 73 -1.72 -0.97 16.44
CA PRO A 73 -2.60 -1.68 15.52
C PRO A 73 -2.62 -1.04 14.14
N GLN A 74 -2.88 -1.85 13.13
CA GLN A 74 -3.33 -1.33 11.85
C GLN A 74 -4.75 -0.78 12.04
N GLN A 75 -5.10 0.26 11.30
CA GLN A 75 -6.46 0.79 11.30
C GLN A 75 -7.28 0.15 10.17
N PHE A 76 -6.65 -0.11 9.06
CA PHE A 76 -7.18 -0.87 7.93
C PHE A 76 -5.99 -1.35 7.09
N HIS A 77 -6.25 -2.22 6.12
CA HIS A 77 -5.21 -2.73 5.21
C HIS A 77 -5.77 -2.90 3.81
N LEU A 78 -4.86 -3.07 2.86
CA LEU A 78 -5.21 -3.37 1.47
C LEU A 78 -5.11 -4.87 1.24
N ASP A 79 -6.06 -5.43 0.50
CA ASP A 79 -5.96 -6.78 -0.05
C ASP A 79 -5.68 -6.67 -1.55
N LEU A 80 -4.61 -7.29 -2.00
CA LEU A 80 -4.20 -7.27 -3.39
C LEU A 80 -4.36 -8.67 -3.98
N GLY A 81 -5.16 -8.80 -5.03
CA GLY A 81 -5.39 -10.08 -5.68
C GLY A 81 -4.20 -10.49 -6.55
N VAL A 82 -3.78 -11.75 -6.42
CA VAL A 82 -2.69 -12.33 -7.21
C VAL A 82 -3.06 -13.73 -7.67
N ALA A 83 -2.45 -14.17 -8.77
CA ALA A 83 -2.68 -15.51 -9.31
C ALA A 83 -1.86 -16.57 -8.56
N ASP A 84 -0.64 -16.25 -8.18
CA ASP A 84 0.34 -17.16 -7.58
C ASP A 84 0.96 -16.50 -6.35
N LEU A 85 0.65 -16.99 -5.15
CA LEU A 85 1.15 -16.44 -3.89
C LEU A 85 2.67 -16.53 -3.75
N GLU A 86 3.28 -17.66 -4.15
CA GLU A 86 4.72 -17.85 -4.03
C GLU A 86 5.47 -16.84 -4.88
N ARG A 87 5.08 -16.71 -6.13
CA ARG A 87 5.72 -15.77 -7.06
C ARG A 87 5.48 -14.33 -6.66
N ALA A 88 4.25 -13.99 -6.26
CA ALA A 88 3.92 -12.65 -5.81
C ALA A 88 4.68 -12.27 -4.54
N GLN A 89 4.87 -13.20 -3.61
CA GLN A 89 5.69 -12.97 -2.43
C GLN A 89 7.13 -12.63 -2.81
N GLU A 90 7.75 -13.40 -3.69
CA GLU A 90 9.11 -13.11 -4.17
C GLU A 90 9.18 -11.69 -4.77
N ASP A 91 8.18 -11.33 -5.56
CA ASP A 91 8.13 -10.02 -6.22
C ASP A 91 8.00 -8.87 -5.21
N VAL A 92 7.07 -8.95 -4.25
CA VAL A 92 6.89 -7.86 -3.28
C VAL A 92 8.09 -7.71 -2.35
N LEU A 93 8.75 -8.82 -1.98
CA LEU A 93 9.96 -8.76 -1.16
C LEU A 93 11.10 -8.08 -1.92
N ARG A 94 11.23 -8.37 -3.21
CA ARG A 94 12.24 -7.72 -4.05
C ARG A 94 12.04 -6.22 -4.15
N HIS A 95 10.79 -5.75 -4.03
CA HIS A 95 10.44 -4.33 -4.09
C HIS A 95 10.44 -3.62 -2.73
N GLY A 96 10.76 -4.33 -1.66
CA GLY A 96 10.94 -3.71 -0.35
C GLY A 96 9.91 -4.05 0.73
N ALA A 97 8.98 -4.96 0.44
CA ALA A 97 8.07 -5.46 1.47
C ALA A 97 8.79 -6.42 2.42
N THR A 98 8.20 -6.60 3.60
CA THR A 98 8.64 -7.63 4.55
C THR A 98 7.49 -8.56 4.87
N VAL A 99 7.80 -9.82 5.20
CA VAL A 99 6.77 -10.81 5.55
C VAL A 99 6.36 -10.61 7.01
N LEU A 100 5.06 -10.55 7.27
CA LEU A 100 4.51 -10.56 8.61
C LEU A 100 3.88 -11.92 8.97
N ASP A 101 3.23 -12.57 8.01
CA ASP A 101 2.60 -13.86 8.24
C ASP A 101 2.46 -14.62 6.92
N GLU A 102 3.24 -15.70 6.75
CA GLU A 102 3.17 -16.56 5.57
C GLU A 102 2.01 -17.55 5.60
N GLY A 103 1.38 -17.71 6.76
CA GLY A 103 0.34 -18.70 6.93
C GLY A 103 0.89 -20.13 7.05
N ASP A 104 0.01 -21.08 6.80
CA ASP A 104 0.27 -22.52 6.95
C ASP A 104 0.50 -23.26 5.61
N GLY A 105 0.56 -22.53 4.51
CA GLY A 105 0.67 -23.08 3.17
C GLY A 105 -0.67 -23.50 2.55
N LYS A 106 -1.76 -23.43 3.27
CA LYS A 106 -3.09 -23.83 2.81
C LYS A 106 -4.02 -22.65 2.59
N ARG A 107 -3.83 -21.60 3.38
CA ARG A 107 -4.65 -20.41 3.36
C ARG A 107 -4.41 -19.61 2.06
N SER A 108 -5.44 -18.96 1.55
CA SER A 108 -5.39 -18.24 0.27
C SER A 108 -4.79 -16.83 0.37
N TRP A 109 -4.25 -16.45 1.53
CA TRP A 109 -3.72 -15.10 1.76
C TRP A 109 -2.51 -15.12 2.69
N ARG A 110 -1.66 -14.10 2.53
CA ARG A 110 -0.46 -13.87 3.36
C ARG A 110 -0.36 -12.39 3.68
N VAL A 111 0.25 -12.06 4.81
CA VAL A 111 0.35 -10.69 5.31
C VAL A 111 1.78 -10.18 5.19
N PHE A 112 1.91 -8.96 4.71
CA PHE A 112 3.20 -8.27 4.50
C PHE A 112 3.13 -6.86 5.05
N ALA A 113 4.29 -6.24 5.26
CA ALA A 113 4.38 -4.81 5.51
C ALA A 113 5.00 -4.13 4.29
N ASP A 114 4.46 -2.97 3.92
CA ASP A 114 5.07 -2.13 2.89
C ASP A 114 6.29 -1.38 3.44
N PRO A 115 7.05 -0.63 2.62
CA PRO A 115 8.23 0.09 3.10
C PRO A 115 7.97 1.11 4.21
N ALA A 116 6.73 1.58 4.35
CA ALA A 116 6.33 2.49 5.45
C ALA A 116 5.82 1.74 6.67
N GLY A 117 5.74 0.40 6.61
CA GLY A 117 5.28 -0.45 7.69
C GLY A 117 3.79 -0.76 7.68
N HIS A 118 3.01 -0.27 6.70
CA HIS A 118 1.59 -0.60 6.64
C HIS A 118 1.38 -2.05 6.23
N PRO A 119 0.56 -2.80 6.97
CA PRO A 119 0.19 -4.15 6.56
C PRO A 119 -0.64 -4.16 5.28
N PHE A 120 -0.38 -5.13 4.43
CA PHE A 120 -1.24 -5.46 3.30
C PHE A 120 -1.23 -6.97 3.09
N CYS A 121 -2.26 -7.47 2.44
CA CYS A 121 -2.35 -8.89 2.12
C CYS A 121 -2.19 -9.12 0.63
N LEU A 122 -1.56 -10.23 0.29
CA LEU A 122 -1.71 -10.83 -1.02
C LEU A 122 -2.75 -11.93 -0.89
N VAL A 123 -3.74 -11.91 -1.74
CA VAL A 123 -4.86 -12.85 -1.74
C VAL A 123 -4.92 -13.57 -3.08
N ARG A 124 -4.89 -14.90 -3.06
CA ARG A 124 -5.01 -15.68 -4.30
C ARG A 124 -6.44 -15.59 -4.83
N ASP A 125 -6.55 -15.14 -6.05
CA ASP A 125 -7.82 -15.07 -6.78
C ASP A 125 -8.34 -16.47 -7.16
#